data_27f8c376f0f98b7ed999ac3f86020602
#
_entry.id   27f8c376f0f98b7ed999ac3f86020602
#
_cell.length_a   1.000
_cell.length_b   1.000
_cell.length_c   1.000
_cell.angle_alpha   90.00
_cell.angle_beta   90.00
_cell.angle_gamma   90.00
#
_symmetry.space_group_name_H-M   'P 1'
#
loop_
_entity.id
_entity.type
_entity.pdbx_description
1 polymer ?
#
loop_
_entity_poly.entity_id
_entity_poly.type
_entity_poly.pdbx_seq_one_letter_code
_entity_poly.pdbx_strand_id
1 'polypeptide(L)'
;SSTAEEGLCGIVDFFIHDLTSSDFVAGCPVATVALESAGTSPGVSDGVREVMDHWIAGLCAYLQYKGLAGNKNTAIDFITHLEGALVMARIYQSTEPLERLKLKITELLQNDYTTS
;
A
#
# COMPACT_ATOMS: atom_id res chain seq x y z
N SER A 1 6.85 9.25 12.60
CA SER A 1 5.65 10.09 12.60
C SER A 1 4.85 9.87 13.88
N SER A 2 4.12 10.88 14.29
CA SER A 2 3.37 10.84 15.55
C SER A 2 2.01 10.17 15.42
N THR A 3 1.43 10.13 14.21
CA THR A 3 0.10 9.54 14.01
C THR A 3 0.11 8.49 12.91
N ALA A 4 -0.93 7.65 12.90
CA ALA A 4 -1.09 6.65 11.86
C ALA A 4 -1.28 7.32 10.49
N GLU A 5 -2.04 8.40 10.42
CA GLU A 5 -2.23 9.14 9.17
C GLU A 5 -0.88 9.62 8.61
N GLU A 6 -0.05 10.20 9.47
CA GLU A 6 1.26 10.69 9.04
C GLU A 6 2.15 9.55 8.56
N GLY A 7 2.10 8.40 9.25
CA GLY A 7 2.88 7.24 8.85
C GLY A 7 2.47 6.69 7.50
N LEU A 8 1.15 6.56 7.26
CA LEU A 8 0.66 6.09 5.97
C LEU A 8 0.93 7.10 4.86
N CYS A 9 0.81 8.40 5.14
CA CYS A 9 1.20 9.44 4.19
C CYS A 9 2.69 9.33 3.86
N GLY A 10 3.52 9.01 4.85
CA GLY A 10 4.95 8.81 4.62
C GLY A 10 5.24 7.66 3.67
N ILE A 11 4.48 6.58 3.76
CA ILE A 11 4.60 5.45 2.82
C ILE A 11 4.27 5.92 1.40
N VAL A 12 3.16 6.67 1.25
CA VAL A 12 2.77 7.19 -0.07
C VAL A 12 3.84 8.15 -0.60
N ASP A 13 4.36 9.03 0.24
CA ASP A 13 5.42 9.97 -0.14
C ASP A 13 6.69 9.24 -0.60
N PHE A 14 7.02 8.13 0.04
CA PHE A 14 8.14 7.30 -0.40
C PHE A 14 7.95 6.86 -1.85
N PHE A 15 6.77 6.39 -2.21
CA PHE A 15 6.50 5.94 -3.57
C PHE A 15 6.43 7.09 -4.57
N ILE A 16 5.93 8.26 -4.14
CA ILE A 16 5.96 9.46 -4.98
C ILE A 16 7.41 9.80 -5.35
N HIS A 17 8.28 9.81 -4.35
CA HIS A 17 9.69 10.08 -4.58
C HIS A 17 10.34 9.03 -5.46
N ASP A 18 10.06 7.76 -5.20
CA ASP A 18 10.63 6.63 -5.95
C ASP A 18 10.22 6.69 -7.42
N LEU A 19 8.95 6.96 -7.70
CA LEU A 19 8.47 7.08 -9.07
C LEU A 19 9.07 8.28 -9.77
N THR A 20 9.10 9.43 -9.10
CA THR A 20 9.64 10.66 -9.68
C THR A 20 11.12 10.51 -10.00
N SER A 21 11.90 9.95 -9.09
CA SER A 21 13.34 9.80 -9.29
C SER A 21 13.70 8.69 -10.29
N SER A 22 12.80 7.75 -10.56
CA SER A 22 13.01 6.68 -11.53
C SER A 22 12.32 6.95 -12.87
N ASP A 23 11.76 8.14 -13.06
CA ASP A 23 11.01 8.51 -14.25
C ASP A 23 9.84 7.55 -14.52
N PHE A 24 9.12 7.20 -13.42
CA PHE A 24 7.93 6.34 -13.44
C PHE A 24 8.19 4.89 -13.88
N VAL A 25 9.44 4.43 -13.75
CA VAL A 25 9.78 3.03 -14.00
C VAL A 25 9.57 2.17 -12.75
N ALA A 26 9.91 2.71 -11.58
CA ALA A 26 9.76 1.99 -10.34
C ALA A 26 8.27 1.80 -9.99
N GLY A 27 8.01 0.94 -9.01
CA GLY A 27 6.68 0.62 -8.57
C GLY A 27 6.79 -0.43 -7.49
N CYS A 28 5.71 -1.16 -7.23
CA CYS A 28 5.76 -2.24 -6.26
C CYS A 28 6.35 -3.49 -6.92
N PRO A 29 7.54 -3.95 -6.49
CA PRO A 29 8.16 -5.13 -7.12
C PRO A 29 7.32 -6.40 -6.91
N VAL A 30 6.59 -6.51 -5.81
CA VAL A 30 5.75 -7.66 -5.55
C VAL A 30 4.59 -7.72 -6.55
N ALA A 31 3.94 -6.59 -6.80
CA ALA A 31 2.85 -6.53 -7.78
C ALA A 31 3.36 -6.85 -9.18
N THR A 32 4.53 -6.34 -9.55
CA THR A 32 5.13 -6.60 -10.86
C THR A 32 5.37 -8.10 -11.05
N VAL A 33 5.99 -8.76 -10.07
CA VAL A 33 6.24 -10.20 -10.14
C VAL A 33 4.93 -10.98 -10.21
N ALA A 34 3.93 -10.57 -9.41
CA ALA A 34 2.62 -11.23 -9.40
C ALA A 34 1.96 -11.19 -10.78
N LEU A 35 1.98 -10.03 -11.44
CA LEU A 35 1.36 -9.87 -12.74
C LEU A 35 2.10 -10.66 -13.82
N GLU A 36 3.43 -10.68 -13.78
CA GLU A 36 4.23 -11.38 -14.77
C GLU A 36 4.17 -12.89 -14.64
N SER A 37 3.99 -13.41 -13.42
CA SER A 37 4.03 -14.84 -13.16
C SER A 37 2.64 -15.47 -12.97
N ALA A 38 1.57 -14.69 -13.08
CA ALA A 38 0.22 -15.18 -12.88
C ALA A 38 -0.08 -16.35 -13.82
N GLY A 39 -0.47 -17.49 -13.25
CA GLY A 39 -0.85 -18.69 -14.00
C GLY A 39 0.31 -19.46 -14.62
N THR A 40 1.55 -19.00 -14.46
CA THR A 40 2.71 -19.66 -15.07
C THR A 40 3.66 -20.33 -14.10
N SER A 41 3.63 -19.91 -12.82
CA SER A 41 4.58 -20.42 -11.82
C SER A 41 3.92 -20.49 -10.45
N PRO A 42 3.32 -21.64 -10.08
CA PRO A 42 2.62 -21.76 -8.79
C PRO A 42 3.50 -21.45 -7.59
N GLY A 43 4.77 -21.85 -7.62
CA GLY A 43 5.69 -21.57 -6.52
C GLY A 43 5.94 -20.09 -6.31
N VAL A 44 6.06 -19.33 -7.41
CA VAL A 44 6.23 -17.88 -7.35
C VAL A 44 4.95 -17.21 -6.84
N SER A 45 3.79 -17.68 -7.30
CA SER A 45 2.50 -17.16 -6.83
C SER A 45 2.32 -17.33 -5.33
N ASP A 46 2.72 -18.50 -4.79
CA ASP A 46 2.64 -18.76 -3.36
C ASP A 46 3.60 -17.85 -2.59
N GLY A 47 4.82 -17.65 -3.11
CA GLY A 47 5.79 -16.77 -2.49
C GLY A 47 5.33 -15.31 -2.44
N VAL A 48 4.71 -14.83 -3.52
CA VAL A 48 4.16 -13.48 -3.60
C VAL A 48 3.03 -13.31 -2.57
N ARG A 49 2.15 -14.30 -2.46
CA ARG A 49 1.07 -14.25 -1.48
C ARG A 49 1.60 -14.20 -0.06
N GLU A 50 2.64 -14.97 0.21
CA GLU A 50 3.29 -15.02 1.52
C GLU A 50 3.87 -13.64 1.90
N VAL A 51 4.55 -12.98 0.97
CA VAL A 51 5.08 -11.64 1.19
C VAL A 51 3.95 -10.64 1.43
N MET A 52 2.88 -10.71 0.64
CA MET A 52 1.74 -9.81 0.81
C MET A 52 1.06 -10.02 2.17
N ASP A 53 0.89 -11.27 2.58
CA ASP A 53 0.31 -11.58 3.90
C ASP A 53 1.19 -11.01 5.02
N HIS A 54 2.50 -11.07 4.85
CA HIS A 54 3.44 -10.49 5.81
C HIS A 54 3.30 -8.97 5.88
N TRP A 55 3.14 -8.30 4.75
CA TRP A 55 2.94 -6.85 4.71
C TRP A 55 1.63 -6.45 5.38
N ILE A 56 0.56 -7.20 5.12
CA ILE A 56 -0.74 -6.93 5.76
C ILE A 56 -0.63 -7.07 7.27
N ALA A 57 0.02 -8.15 7.75
CA ALA A 57 0.22 -8.36 9.17
C ALA A 57 1.07 -7.26 9.79
N GLY A 58 2.13 -6.84 9.10
CA GLY A 58 2.99 -5.76 9.56
C GLY A 58 2.24 -4.43 9.67
N LEU A 59 1.38 -4.14 8.72
CA LEU A 59 0.59 -2.92 8.75
C LEU A 59 -0.42 -2.96 9.89
N CYS A 60 -1.07 -4.11 10.12
CA CYS A 60 -1.96 -4.27 11.28
C CYS A 60 -1.21 -3.99 12.58
N ALA A 61 -0.01 -4.56 12.74
CA ALA A 61 0.80 -4.35 13.93
C ALA A 61 1.18 -2.87 14.09
N TYR A 62 1.52 -2.20 13.00
CA TYR A 62 1.84 -0.78 13.03
C TYR A 62 0.65 0.05 13.47
N LEU A 63 -0.54 -0.23 12.95
CA LEU A 63 -1.75 0.50 13.33
C LEU A 63 -2.05 0.30 14.81
N GLN A 64 -1.87 -0.93 15.33
CA GLN A 64 -2.05 -1.21 16.75
C GLN A 64 -1.02 -0.43 17.60
N TYR A 65 0.21 -0.37 17.15
CA TYR A 65 1.25 0.40 17.83
C TYR A 65 0.88 1.88 17.93
N LYS A 66 0.17 2.39 16.91
CA LYS A 66 -0.28 3.79 16.88
C LYS A 66 -1.63 4.00 17.60
N GLY A 67 -2.13 3.00 18.28
CA GLY A 67 -3.33 3.15 19.10
C GLY A 67 -4.65 2.83 18.41
N LEU A 68 -4.59 2.31 17.19
CA LEU A 68 -5.80 1.88 16.48
C LEU A 68 -6.05 0.39 16.71
N ALA A 69 -7.18 -0.12 16.23
CA ALA A 69 -7.52 -1.53 16.39
C ALA A 69 -6.61 -2.46 15.58
N GLY A 70 -6.11 -1.98 14.45
CA GLY A 70 -5.29 -2.81 13.55
C GLY A 70 -6.12 -3.82 12.79
N ASN A 71 -7.29 -3.40 12.29
CA ASN A 71 -8.16 -4.28 11.51
C ASN A 71 -7.48 -4.72 10.23
N LYS A 72 -7.57 -6.01 9.95
CA LYS A 72 -7.02 -6.58 8.73
C LYS A 72 -7.65 -5.95 7.49
N ASN A 73 -8.95 -5.65 7.53
CA ASN A 73 -9.64 -5.02 6.41
C ASN A 73 -9.08 -3.64 6.10
N THR A 74 -8.77 -2.85 7.13
CA THR A 74 -8.15 -1.53 6.94
C THR A 74 -6.80 -1.65 6.26
N ALA A 75 -5.99 -2.61 6.69
CA ALA A 75 -4.68 -2.85 6.09
C ALA A 75 -4.81 -3.26 4.62
N ILE A 76 -5.74 -4.17 4.33
CA ILE A 76 -5.99 -4.62 2.96
C ILE A 76 -6.48 -3.47 2.10
N ASP A 77 -7.39 -2.64 2.61
CA ASP A 77 -7.92 -1.51 1.87
C ASP A 77 -6.84 -0.50 1.53
N PHE A 78 -5.97 -0.19 2.50
CA PHE A 78 -4.88 0.75 2.23
C PHE A 78 -3.93 0.20 1.16
N ILE A 79 -3.52 -1.05 1.27
CA ILE A 79 -2.59 -1.66 0.31
C ILE A 79 -3.23 -1.74 -1.07
N THR A 80 -4.51 -2.10 -1.14
CA THR A 80 -5.23 -2.17 -2.41
C THR A 80 -5.27 -0.82 -3.10
N HIS A 81 -5.57 0.25 -2.35
CA HIS A 81 -5.58 1.60 -2.91
C HIS A 81 -4.19 2.04 -3.34
N LEU A 82 -3.18 1.70 -2.53
CA LEU A 82 -1.79 2.04 -2.87
C LEU A 82 -1.36 1.36 -4.17
N GLU A 83 -1.62 0.07 -4.30
CA GLU A 83 -1.25 -0.68 -5.51
C GLU A 83 -1.97 -0.13 -6.74
N GLY A 84 -3.26 0.19 -6.62
CA GLY A 84 -4.01 0.80 -7.71
C GLY A 84 -3.47 2.18 -8.09
N ALA A 85 -3.15 2.99 -7.08
CA ALA A 85 -2.58 4.32 -7.32
C ALA A 85 -1.22 4.23 -8.01
N LEU A 86 -0.38 3.24 -7.64
CA LEU A 86 0.90 3.03 -8.29
C LEU A 86 0.75 2.67 -9.77
N VAL A 87 -0.19 1.78 -10.08
CA VAL A 87 -0.47 1.40 -11.46
C VAL A 87 -0.92 2.61 -12.28
N MET A 88 -1.87 3.38 -11.74
CA MET A 88 -2.38 4.58 -12.42
C MET A 88 -1.28 5.63 -12.61
N ALA A 89 -0.46 5.82 -11.58
CA ALA A 89 0.65 6.78 -11.66
C ALA A 89 1.63 6.42 -12.77
N ARG A 90 1.93 5.13 -12.94
CA ARG A 90 2.84 4.68 -13.99
C ARG A 90 2.22 4.82 -15.37
N ILE A 91 0.93 4.49 -15.51
CA ILE A 91 0.23 4.62 -16.79
C ILE A 91 0.23 6.07 -17.28
N TYR A 92 -0.08 7.00 -16.39
CA TYR A 92 -0.21 8.42 -16.75
C TYR A 92 1.06 9.23 -16.51
N GLN A 93 2.10 8.61 -15.98
CA GLN A 93 3.36 9.27 -15.63
C GLN A 93 3.10 10.52 -14.79
N SER A 94 2.32 10.34 -13.74
CA SER A 94 1.87 11.41 -12.86
C SER A 94 1.78 10.92 -11.43
N THR A 95 2.16 11.76 -10.48
CA THR A 95 2.01 11.44 -9.05
C THR A 95 0.61 11.69 -8.54
N GLU A 96 -0.28 12.26 -9.36
CA GLU A 96 -1.62 12.64 -8.91
C GLU A 96 -2.41 11.50 -8.26
N PRO A 97 -2.43 10.27 -8.79
CA PRO A 97 -3.16 9.19 -8.12
C PRO A 97 -2.68 8.93 -6.69
N LEU A 98 -1.38 9.07 -6.45
CA LEU A 98 -0.81 8.91 -5.10
C LEU A 98 -1.15 10.11 -4.22
N GLU A 99 -1.13 11.33 -4.77
CA GLU A 99 -1.57 12.52 -4.03
C GLU A 99 -3.03 12.40 -3.61
N ARG A 100 -3.88 11.85 -4.48
CA ARG A 100 -5.29 11.59 -4.15
C ARG A 100 -5.44 10.56 -3.04
N LEU A 101 -4.61 9.53 -3.05
CA LEU A 101 -4.63 8.54 -1.98
C LEU A 101 -4.35 9.17 -0.63
N LYS A 102 -3.39 10.10 -0.57
CA LYS A 102 -3.08 10.78 0.69
C LYS A 102 -4.30 11.48 1.28
N LEU A 103 -5.15 12.05 0.42
CA LEU A 103 -6.37 12.73 0.88
C LEU A 103 -7.41 11.76 1.43
N LYS A 104 -7.32 10.47 1.10
CA LYS A 104 -8.29 9.45 1.54
C LYS A 104 -7.85 8.69 2.78
N ILE A 105 -6.64 8.90 3.25
CA ILE A 105 -6.09 8.09 4.35
C ILE A 105 -6.93 8.19 5.61
N THR A 106 -7.35 9.39 5.99
CA THR A 106 -8.18 9.57 7.18
C THR A 106 -9.48 8.75 7.09
N GLU A 107 -10.11 8.80 5.91
CA GLU A 107 -11.33 8.04 5.66
C GLU A 107 -11.08 6.54 5.75
N LEU A 108 -9.99 6.06 5.18
CA LEU A 108 -9.64 4.64 5.23
C LEU A 108 -9.42 4.15 6.66
N LEU A 109 -8.90 5.02 7.54
CA LEU A 109 -8.63 4.66 8.92
C LEU A 109 -9.85 4.74 9.83
N GLN A 110 -10.96 5.29 9.38
CA GLN A 110 -12.14 5.49 10.23
C GLN A 110 -12.67 4.20 10.84
N ASN A 111 -12.64 3.10 10.09
CA ASN A 111 -13.11 1.82 10.60
C ASN A 111 -12.27 1.30 11.77
N ASP A 112 -11.00 1.68 11.82
CA ASP A 112 -10.13 1.30 12.92
C ASP A 112 -10.38 2.14 14.16
N TYR A 113 -10.79 3.40 14.00
CA TYR A 113 -11.10 4.27 15.12
C TYR A 113 -12.42 3.88 15.80
N THR A 114 -13.36 3.35 15.04
CA THR A 114 -14.72 3.08 15.54
C THR A 114 -14.90 1.73 16.20
N THR A 115 -13.89 0.88 16.21
CA THR A 115 -13.96 -0.41 16.89
C THR A 115 -13.84 -0.20 18.39
N SER A 116 -14.81 -0.63 19.09
CA SER A 116 -14.82 -0.56 20.56
C SER A 116 -14.71 -1.93 21.16
#